data_c417823cf1c4b0ba1d2644423806eb1b
#
_entry.id   c417823cf1c4b0ba1d2644423806eb1b
#
_cell.length_a   1.000
_cell.length_b   1.000
_cell.length_c   1.000
_cell.angle_alpha   90.00
_cell.angle_beta   90.00
_cell.angle_gamma   90.00
#
_symmetry.space_group_name_H-M   'P 1'
#
loop_
_entity.id
_entity.type
_entity.pdbx_description
1 polymer ?
#
loop_
_entity_poly.entity_id
_entity_poly.type
_entity_poly.pdbx_seq_one_letter_code
_entity_poly.pdbx_strand_id
1 'polypeptide(L)'
;MSGVREAYLTGRGRVIMRARAEIETGSTHDKIVVTEIPYGVNKAELIKNIADLANEKKIEGIANANDESDREGMRIVIDVKRDANASIVLNKLYKMTMLQTSFGVNNVALVHGRPRLLNLKDLIKHFVEHRHDVVIRRTQYDLRKAKERAHILEGLIIASDNIDEVIKIIRAAKTPNDAISGLMERFQLSEIQSRAIVEMRLRQLTGLMQDQLHAEYEEIQKQIAYLEEILVNDELCRKVIKDELIEVKEKYGDERRSEIAVSYTHLRAHETK
;
A
#
# COMPACT_ATOMS: atom_id res chain seq x y z
N MET A 1 -1.62 24.82 13.54
CA MET A 1 -1.32 24.55 12.11
C MET A 1 0.14 24.76 11.68
N SER A 2 0.92 25.60 12.35
CA SER A 2 2.31 25.88 11.97
C SER A 2 3.18 24.63 11.85
N GLY A 3 3.16 23.72 12.83
CA GLY A 3 4.00 22.53 12.84
C GLY A 3 3.66 21.50 11.76
N VAL A 4 2.39 21.33 11.36
CA VAL A 4 2.00 20.46 10.25
C VAL A 4 2.49 21.03 8.93
N ARG A 5 2.31 22.35 8.74
CA ARG A 5 2.79 23.04 7.54
C ARG A 5 4.32 22.97 7.42
N GLU A 6 5.02 23.18 8.51
CA GLU A 6 6.47 23.09 8.58
C GLU A 6 6.95 21.66 8.21
N ALA A 7 6.32 20.63 8.79
CA ALA A 7 6.61 19.23 8.45
C ALA A 7 6.42 18.93 6.97
N TYR A 8 5.38 19.46 6.33
CA TYR A 8 5.14 19.25 4.91
C TYR A 8 6.14 19.99 4.01
N LEU A 9 6.59 21.17 4.43
CA LEU A 9 7.52 21.98 3.65
C LEU A 9 8.99 21.58 3.81
N THR A 10 9.37 21.08 4.99
CA THR A 10 10.79 20.82 5.32
C THR A 10 11.10 19.36 5.62
N GLY A 11 10.07 18.54 5.85
CA GLY A 11 10.23 17.17 6.36
C GLY A 11 10.42 17.07 7.87
N ARG A 12 10.48 18.21 8.58
CA ARG A 12 10.56 18.30 10.05
C ARG A 12 9.49 19.24 10.58
N GLY A 13 8.96 18.92 11.75
CA GLY A 13 7.98 19.78 12.40
C GLY A 13 7.54 19.22 13.74
N ARG A 14 6.97 20.07 14.58
CA ARG A 14 6.40 19.69 15.87
C ARG A 14 4.88 19.79 15.80
N VAL A 15 4.19 18.65 15.81
CA VAL A 15 2.72 18.56 15.79
C VAL A 15 2.23 18.35 17.22
N ILE A 16 1.25 19.14 17.66
CA ILE A 16 0.58 18.94 18.96
C ILE A 16 -0.59 18.00 18.71
N MET A 17 -0.61 16.88 19.43
CA MET A 17 -1.69 15.89 19.42
C MET A 17 -2.47 15.99 20.73
N ARG A 18 -3.80 15.87 20.64
CA ARG A 18 -4.71 15.84 21.79
C ARG A 18 -5.53 14.56 21.79
N ALA A 19 -5.85 14.11 23.00
CA ALA A 19 -6.87 13.11 23.24
C ALA A 19 -8.23 13.58 22.71
N ARG A 20 -9.07 12.65 22.27
CA ARG A 20 -10.49 12.92 22.05
C ARG A 20 -11.21 12.79 23.38
N ALA A 21 -11.73 13.90 23.84
CA ALA A 21 -12.40 13.99 25.13
C ALA A 21 -13.71 14.77 24.99
N GLU A 22 -14.78 14.26 25.57
CA GLU A 22 -16.11 14.84 25.59
C GLU A 22 -16.55 15.06 27.04
N ILE A 23 -17.38 16.08 27.28
CA ILE A 23 -17.94 16.36 28.59
C ILE A 23 -19.38 15.84 28.59
N GLU A 24 -19.64 14.82 29.40
CA GLU A 24 -20.98 14.29 29.65
C GLU A 24 -21.56 14.99 30.89
N THR A 25 -22.60 15.80 30.70
CA THR A 25 -23.31 16.47 31.79
C THR A 25 -24.24 15.52 32.51
N GLY A 26 -23.97 15.25 33.77
CA GLY A 26 -24.79 14.39 34.59
C GLY A 26 -25.74 15.16 35.51
N SER A 27 -26.75 14.49 36.06
CA SER A 27 -27.70 15.08 37.03
C SER A 27 -27.05 15.47 38.37
N THR A 28 -25.97 14.81 38.74
CA THR A 28 -25.27 15.01 40.03
C THR A 28 -23.89 15.64 39.86
N HIS A 29 -23.15 15.28 38.81
CA HIS A 29 -21.82 15.79 38.50
C HIS A 29 -21.49 15.52 37.04
N ASP A 30 -20.61 16.35 36.48
CA ASP A 30 -20.13 16.18 35.11
C ASP A 30 -19.03 15.11 35.04
N LYS A 31 -18.90 14.49 33.89
CA LYS A 31 -17.83 13.53 33.58
C LYS A 31 -17.06 13.98 32.35
N ILE A 32 -15.76 13.82 32.39
CA ILE A 32 -14.90 13.95 31.20
C ILE A 32 -14.59 12.54 30.70
N VAL A 33 -15.08 12.20 29.51
CA VAL A 33 -14.92 10.88 28.89
C VAL A 33 -13.89 10.99 27.79
N VAL A 34 -12.81 10.21 27.90
CA VAL A 34 -11.74 10.16 26.91
C VAL A 34 -11.84 8.83 26.13
N THR A 35 -12.08 8.94 24.85
CA THR A 35 -12.25 7.78 23.94
C THR A 35 -11.01 7.48 23.11
N GLU A 36 -10.10 8.46 22.93
CA GLU A 36 -8.85 8.28 22.23
C GLU A 36 -7.73 9.05 22.96
N ILE A 37 -6.55 8.46 23.03
CA ILE A 37 -5.34 9.10 23.61
C ILE A 37 -4.29 9.30 22.52
N PRO A 38 -3.35 10.26 22.68
CA PRO A 38 -2.30 10.50 21.73
C PRO A 38 -1.43 9.27 21.49
N TYR A 39 -0.93 9.10 20.25
CA TYR A 39 -0.04 8.00 19.88
C TYR A 39 1.18 7.91 20.81
N GLY A 40 1.48 6.70 21.26
CA GLY A 40 2.61 6.42 22.14
C GLY A 40 2.37 6.68 23.62
N VAL A 41 1.19 7.14 24.02
CA VAL A 41 0.83 7.33 25.43
C VAL A 41 0.34 6.02 26.06
N ASN A 42 0.90 5.68 27.22
CA ASN A 42 0.44 4.52 28.00
C ASN A 42 -0.80 4.91 28.81
N LYS A 43 -1.91 4.21 28.59
CA LYS A 43 -3.20 4.47 29.26
C LYS A 43 -3.13 4.35 30.77
N ALA A 44 -2.53 3.30 31.29
CA ALA A 44 -2.46 3.05 32.74
C ALA A 44 -1.60 4.11 33.45
N GLU A 45 -0.47 4.50 32.86
CA GLU A 45 0.40 5.57 33.37
C GLU A 45 -0.29 6.92 33.32
N LEU A 46 -1.05 7.19 32.26
CA LEU A 46 -1.83 8.42 32.14
C LEU A 46 -2.87 8.54 33.26
N ILE A 47 -3.65 7.48 33.51
CA ILE A 47 -4.67 7.46 34.58
C ILE A 47 -4.03 7.64 35.95
N LYS A 48 -2.93 6.94 36.20
CA LYS A 48 -2.16 7.11 37.45
C LYS A 48 -1.67 8.54 37.64
N ASN A 49 -1.10 9.13 36.59
CA ASN A 49 -0.63 10.52 36.63
C ASN A 49 -1.78 11.52 36.93
N ILE A 50 -2.98 11.29 36.34
CA ILE A 50 -4.17 12.11 36.62
C ILE A 50 -4.57 11.98 38.09
N ALA A 51 -4.59 10.76 38.64
CA ALA A 51 -4.92 10.51 40.04
C ALA A 51 -3.89 11.16 40.98
N ASP A 52 -2.60 11.05 40.68
CA ASP A 52 -1.52 11.69 41.47
C ASP A 52 -1.67 13.22 41.49
N LEU A 53 -1.94 13.86 40.34
CA LEU A 53 -2.16 15.30 40.25
C LEU A 53 -3.42 15.78 41.00
N ALA A 54 -4.45 14.92 41.05
CA ALA A 54 -5.66 15.20 41.82
C ALA A 54 -5.39 15.12 43.35
N ASN A 55 -4.66 14.08 43.79
CA ASN A 55 -4.28 13.86 45.18
C ASN A 55 -3.34 14.97 45.70
N GLU A 56 -2.40 15.38 44.86
CA GLU A 56 -1.47 16.49 45.15
C GLU A 56 -2.14 17.88 45.09
N LYS A 57 -3.45 17.95 44.76
CA LYS A 57 -4.22 19.20 44.60
C LYS A 57 -3.65 20.13 43.53
N LYS A 58 -2.85 19.63 42.60
CA LYS A 58 -2.35 20.39 41.44
C LYS A 58 -3.45 20.63 40.39
N ILE A 59 -4.37 19.67 40.27
CA ILE A 59 -5.62 19.82 39.51
C ILE A 59 -6.78 19.65 40.49
N GLU A 60 -7.36 20.77 40.90
CA GLU A 60 -8.57 20.76 41.69
C GLU A 60 -9.79 20.46 40.84
N GLY A 61 -10.83 19.86 41.45
CA GLY A 61 -12.08 19.56 40.76
C GLY A 61 -12.21 18.15 40.22
N ILE A 62 -11.20 17.28 40.33
CA ILE A 62 -11.29 15.86 40.03
C ILE A 62 -11.75 15.11 41.27
N ALA A 63 -12.81 14.31 41.15
CA ALA A 63 -13.28 13.41 42.18
C ALA A 63 -12.66 12.00 42.06
N ASN A 64 -12.63 11.45 40.84
CA ASN A 64 -12.07 10.14 40.54
C ASN A 64 -11.61 10.05 39.07
N ALA A 65 -10.78 9.06 38.76
CA ALA A 65 -10.37 8.72 37.39
C ALA A 65 -10.33 7.20 37.25
N ASN A 66 -11.18 6.67 36.37
CA ASN A 66 -11.39 5.24 36.16
C ASN A 66 -11.12 4.84 34.73
N ASP A 67 -10.65 3.60 34.54
CA ASP A 67 -10.60 2.92 33.24
C ASP A 67 -11.88 2.06 33.09
N GLU A 68 -12.78 2.51 32.23
CA GLU A 68 -14.01 1.80 31.88
C GLU A 68 -13.91 1.17 30.46
N SER A 69 -12.70 1.04 29.94
CA SER A 69 -12.47 0.46 28.60
C SER A 69 -12.91 -1.01 28.55
N ASP A 70 -13.60 -1.36 27.48
CA ASP A 70 -14.11 -2.71 27.25
C ASP A 70 -13.82 -3.19 25.81
N ARG A 71 -14.58 -4.18 25.32
CA ARG A 71 -14.44 -4.72 23.96
C ARG A 71 -14.93 -3.77 22.87
N GLU A 72 -15.77 -2.79 23.23
CA GLU A 72 -16.30 -1.78 22.30
C GLU A 72 -15.29 -0.67 22.05
N GLY A 73 -14.37 -0.44 23.00
CA GLY A 73 -13.30 0.55 22.82
C GLY A 73 -12.68 1.10 24.10
N MET A 74 -11.85 2.11 23.88
CA MET A 74 -11.24 2.85 24.97
C MET A 74 -12.23 3.82 25.61
N ARG A 75 -12.35 3.78 26.94
CA ARG A 75 -13.16 4.70 27.72
C ARG A 75 -12.46 5.00 29.05
N ILE A 76 -11.88 6.17 29.18
CA ILE A 76 -11.35 6.68 30.46
C ILE A 76 -12.34 7.72 30.97
N VAL A 77 -12.86 7.52 32.17
CA VAL A 77 -13.85 8.42 32.79
C VAL A 77 -13.21 9.17 33.96
N ILE A 78 -13.30 10.48 33.90
CA ILE A 78 -12.80 11.37 34.95
C ILE A 78 -14.02 12.10 35.55
N ASP A 79 -14.40 11.74 36.77
CA ASP A 79 -15.50 12.33 37.48
C ASP A 79 -15.10 13.72 38.01
N VAL A 80 -15.89 14.74 37.69
CA VAL A 80 -15.67 16.13 38.12
C VAL A 80 -16.49 16.43 39.34
N LYS A 81 -15.93 17.13 40.34
CA LYS A 81 -16.66 17.55 41.54
C LYS A 81 -17.77 18.53 41.19
N ARG A 82 -18.86 18.55 41.99
CA ARG A 82 -20.05 19.38 41.75
C ARG A 82 -19.78 20.89 41.67
N ASP A 83 -18.79 21.34 42.39
CA ASP A 83 -18.37 22.75 42.53
C ASP A 83 -17.33 23.16 41.47
N ALA A 84 -16.93 22.22 40.61
CA ALA A 84 -15.89 22.45 39.61
C ALA A 84 -16.47 22.50 38.18
N ASN A 85 -15.86 23.31 37.34
CA ASN A 85 -16.22 23.41 35.92
C ASN A 85 -15.40 22.38 35.09
N ALA A 86 -16.09 21.46 34.44
CA ALA A 86 -15.47 20.41 33.68
C ALA A 86 -14.57 20.91 32.55
N SER A 87 -14.92 21.99 31.85
CA SER A 87 -14.10 22.58 30.79
C SER A 87 -12.77 23.16 31.35
N ILE A 88 -12.80 23.73 32.55
CA ILE A 88 -11.58 24.24 33.19
C ILE A 88 -10.67 23.07 33.60
N VAL A 89 -11.26 21.99 34.17
CA VAL A 89 -10.54 20.78 34.54
C VAL A 89 -9.91 20.15 33.30
N LEU A 90 -10.65 19.98 32.21
CA LEU A 90 -10.16 19.44 30.95
C LEU A 90 -8.99 20.27 30.39
N ASN A 91 -9.08 21.59 30.41
CA ASN A 91 -8.00 22.47 29.98
C ASN A 91 -6.73 22.33 30.85
N LYS A 92 -6.89 22.12 32.18
CA LYS A 92 -5.75 21.83 33.06
C LYS A 92 -5.15 20.47 32.76
N LEU A 93 -5.97 19.46 32.52
CA LEU A 93 -5.54 18.11 32.10
C LEU A 93 -4.72 18.14 30.80
N TYR A 94 -5.14 18.89 29.79
CA TYR A 94 -4.35 19.07 28.58
C TYR A 94 -2.99 19.73 28.80
N LYS A 95 -2.88 20.62 29.79
CA LYS A 95 -1.62 21.32 30.11
C LYS A 95 -0.66 20.48 30.93
N MET A 96 -1.18 19.65 31.84
CA MET A 96 -0.40 19.02 32.89
C MET A 96 -0.23 17.50 32.72
N THR A 97 -0.92 16.91 31.76
CA THR A 97 -0.85 15.44 31.48
C THR A 97 -0.58 15.15 30.03
N MET A 98 -0.35 13.86 29.73
CA MET A 98 -0.14 13.38 28.37
C MET A 98 -1.45 13.27 27.54
N LEU A 99 -2.59 13.79 28.02
CA LEU A 99 -3.78 14.01 27.18
C LEU A 99 -3.50 15.01 26.05
N GLN A 100 -2.48 15.84 26.18
CA GLN A 100 -1.89 16.59 25.09
C GLN A 100 -0.39 16.38 25.08
N THR A 101 0.16 15.97 23.96
CA THR A 101 1.59 15.77 23.77
C THR A 101 2.05 16.31 22.42
N SER A 102 3.35 16.42 22.23
CA SER A 102 3.91 16.84 20.96
C SER A 102 4.57 15.66 20.26
N PHE A 103 4.31 15.55 18.95
CA PHE A 103 4.96 14.60 18.08
C PHE A 103 5.98 15.31 17.17
N GLY A 104 7.23 14.87 17.22
CA GLY A 104 8.28 15.36 16.34
C GLY A 104 8.24 14.65 15.00
N VAL A 105 7.76 15.33 13.97
CA VAL A 105 7.79 14.80 12.61
C VAL A 105 9.22 14.82 12.09
N ASN A 106 9.67 13.70 11.53
CA ASN A 106 10.97 13.53 10.89
C ASN A 106 10.81 12.57 9.71
N ASN A 107 10.54 13.11 8.53
CA ASN A 107 10.24 12.35 7.32
C ASN A 107 11.53 11.87 6.66
N VAL A 108 12.07 10.76 7.13
CA VAL A 108 13.24 10.12 6.53
C VAL A 108 12.79 8.94 5.67
N ALA A 109 13.25 8.90 4.42
CA ALA A 109 13.03 7.79 3.52
C ALA A 109 14.32 7.40 2.79
N LEU A 110 14.36 6.18 2.25
CA LEU A 110 15.48 5.72 1.44
C LEU A 110 15.29 6.18 -0.01
N VAL A 111 16.21 6.98 -0.49
CA VAL A 111 16.28 7.41 -1.90
C VAL A 111 17.54 6.82 -2.51
N HIS A 112 17.39 5.93 -3.49
CA HIS A 112 18.48 5.17 -4.10
C HIS A 112 19.37 4.47 -3.05
N GLY A 113 18.74 3.86 -2.03
CA GLY A 113 19.43 3.14 -0.95
C GLY A 113 20.08 4.03 0.12
N ARG A 114 19.92 5.34 0.07
CA ARG A 114 20.49 6.29 1.05
C ARG A 114 19.38 7.01 1.83
N PRO A 115 19.47 7.10 3.16
CA PRO A 115 18.50 7.84 3.95
C PRO A 115 18.59 9.35 3.64
N ARG A 116 17.43 9.95 3.36
CA ARG A 116 17.28 11.39 3.14
C ARG A 116 16.08 11.93 3.90
N LEU A 117 16.22 13.13 4.42
CA LEU A 117 15.09 13.89 4.95
C LEU A 117 14.36 14.52 3.76
N LEU A 118 13.05 14.26 3.66
CA LEU A 118 12.23 14.67 2.54
C LEU A 118 11.03 15.48 3.00
N ASN A 119 10.71 16.54 2.28
CA ASN A 119 9.41 17.19 2.38
C ASN A 119 8.31 16.36 1.70
N LEU A 120 7.04 16.72 1.87
CA LEU A 120 5.92 15.97 1.31
C LEU A 120 5.98 15.85 -0.23
N LYS A 121 6.34 16.94 -0.91
CA LYS A 121 6.46 16.95 -2.37
C LYS A 121 7.52 15.97 -2.86
N ASP A 122 8.69 15.98 -2.22
CA ASP A 122 9.80 15.10 -2.61
C ASP A 122 9.50 13.63 -2.26
N LEU A 123 8.79 13.37 -1.15
CA LEU A 123 8.29 12.02 -0.83
C LEU A 123 7.40 11.46 -1.94
N ILE A 124 6.42 12.26 -2.39
CA ILE A 124 5.52 11.85 -3.48
C ILE A 124 6.29 11.68 -4.79
N LYS A 125 7.20 12.62 -5.10
CA LYS A 125 8.03 12.56 -6.30
C LYS A 125 8.85 11.27 -6.36
N HIS A 126 9.62 10.97 -5.31
CA HIS A 126 10.45 9.76 -5.26
C HIS A 126 9.62 8.47 -5.21
N PHE A 127 8.42 8.50 -4.62
CA PHE A 127 7.49 7.38 -4.70
C PHE A 127 7.05 7.11 -6.14
N VAL A 128 6.66 8.16 -6.89
CA VAL A 128 6.26 8.03 -8.29
C VAL A 128 7.42 7.56 -9.17
N GLU A 129 8.63 8.13 -8.98
CA GLU A 129 9.84 7.68 -9.66
C GLU A 129 10.13 6.19 -9.41
N HIS A 130 10.04 5.76 -8.15
CA HIS A 130 10.20 4.34 -7.80
C HIS A 130 9.14 3.46 -8.46
N ARG A 131 7.88 3.88 -8.47
CA ARG A 131 6.80 3.14 -9.16
C ARG A 131 7.06 3.03 -10.65
N HIS A 132 7.53 4.11 -11.28
CA HIS A 132 7.93 4.11 -12.69
C HIS A 132 9.02 3.06 -12.95
N ASP A 133 10.10 3.06 -12.18
CA ASP A 133 11.19 2.08 -12.30
C ASP A 133 10.71 0.64 -12.11
N VAL A 134 9.77 0.41 -11.17
CA VAL A 134 9.19 -0.92 -10.94
C VAL A 134 8.36 -1.37 -12.14
N VAL A 135 7.52 -0.49 -12.69
CA VAL A 135 6.68 -0.81 -13.87
C VAL A 135 7.58 -1.11 -15.07
N ILE A 136 8.59 -0.30 -15.34
CA ILE A 136 9.54 -0.54 -16.45
C ILE A 136 10.24 -1.91 -16.31
N ARG A 137 10.78 -2.22 -15.12
CA ARG A 137 11.47 -3.52 -14.89
C ARG A 137 10.52 -4.70 -15.00
N ARG A 138 9.30 -4.58 -14.50
CA ARG A 138 8.26 -5.61 -14.65
C ARG A 138 7.91 -5.80 -16.12
N THR A 139 7.64 -4.72 -16.83
CA THR A 139 7.31 -4.76 -18.27
C THR A 139 8.43 -5.38 -19.10
N GLN A 140 9.69 -5.07 -18.80
CA GLN A 140 10.85 -5.71 -19.46
C GLN A 140 10.91 -7.22 -19.19
N TYR A 141 10.61 -7.64 -17.96
CA TYR A 141 10.56 -9.05 -17.60
C TYR A 141 9.44 -9.77 -18.35
N ASP A 142 8.23 -9.20 -18.32
CA ASP A 142 7.04 -9.77 -18.96
C ASP A 142 7.21 -9.83 -20.47
N LEU A 143 7.80 -8.80 -21.09
CA LEU A 143 8.12 -8.77 -22.51
C LEU A 143 9.10 -9.89 -22.90
N ARG A 144 10.16 -10.08 -22.10
CA ARG A 144 11.10 -11.18 -22.35
C ARG A 144 10.40 -12.53 -22.28
N LYS A 145 9.53 -12.74 -21.27
CA LYS A 145 8.77 -13.98 -21.12
C LYS A 145 7.78 -14.21 -22.25
N ALA A 146 7.09 -13.16 -22.67
CA ALA A 146 6.18 -13.23 -23.82
C ALA A 146 6.93 -13.57 -25.11
N LYS A 147 8.09 -12.96 -25.37
CA LYS A 147 8.94 -13.28 -26.54
C LYS A 147 9.48 -14.71 -26.49
N GLU A 148 9.92 -15.20 -25.31
CA GLU A 148 10.34 -16.60 -25.14
C GLU A 148 9.18 -17.57 -25.47
N ARG A 149 7.97 -17.26 -25.03
CA ARG A 149 6.78 -18.06 -25.29
C ARG A 149 6.37 -18.01 -26.77
N ALA A 150 6.33 -16.81 -27.36
CA ALA A 150 6.04 -16.62 -28.80
C ALA A 150 7.01 -17.40 -29.67
N HIS A 151 8.30 -17.40 -29.36
CA HIS A 151 9.32 -18.13 -30.06
C HIS A 151 9.06 -19.65 -30.09
N ILE A 152 8.64 -20.22 -28.93
CA ILE A 152 8.27 -21.62 -28.83
C ILE A 152 7.01 -21.91 -29.65
N LEU A 153 5.98 -21.07 -29.54
CA LEU A 153 4.72 -21.24 -30.29
C LEU A 153 4.94 -21.19 -31.81
N GLU A 154 5.78 -20.28 -32.28
CA GLU A 154 6.15 -20.18 -33.68
C GLU A 154 6.73 -21.52 -34.20
N GLY A 155 7.64 -22.12 -33.43
CA GLY A 155 8.17 -23.46 -33.77
C GLY A 155 7.09 -24.56 -33.78
N LEU A 156 6.18 -24.53 -32.78
CA LEU A 156 5.07 -25.51 -32.73
C LEU A 156 4.07 -25.34 -33.86
N ILE A 157 3.80 -24.11 -34.29
CA ILE A 157 2.95 -23.82 -35.46
C ILE A 157 3.60 -24.39 -36.74
N ILE A 158 4.88 -24.09 -36.95
CA ILE A 158 5.63 -24.64 -38.13
C ILE A 158 5.58 -26.16 -38.13
N ALA A 159 5.75 -26.80 -36.97
CA ALA A 159 5.67 -28.24 -36.84
C ALA A 159 4.25 -28.79 -37.08
N SER A 160 3.23 -28.08 -36.63
CA SER A 160 1.82 -28.45 -36.81
C SER A 160 1.42 -28.39 -38.28
N ASP A 161 1.85 -27.35 -39.00
CA ASP A 161 1.57 -27.18 -40.43
C ASP A 161 2.31 -28.20 -41.32
N ASN A 162 3.41 -28.78 -40.81
CA ASN A 162 4.24 -29.75 -41.52
C ASN A 162 4.32 -31.10 -40.79
N ILE A 163 3.25 -31.52 -40.16
CA ILE A 163 3.24 -32.62 -39.17
C ILE A 163 3.73 -33.96 -39.75
N ASP A 164 3.38 -34.31 -41.00
CA ASP A 164 3.80 -35.57 -41.65
C ASP A 164 5.32 -35.62 -41.81
N GLU A 165 5.95 -34.50 -42.15
CA GLU A 165 7.39 -34.39 -42.31
C GLU A 165 8.12 -34.43 -40.96
N VAL A 166 7.58 -33.75 -39.97
CA VAL A 166 8.08 -33.78 -38.58
C VAL A 166 8.06 -35.22 -38.03
N ILE A 167 6.95 -35.95 -38.21
CA ILE A 167 6.84 -37.36 -37.80
C ILE A 167 7.88 -38.24 -38.52
N LYS A 168 8.10 -38.05 -39.82
CA LYS A 168 9.11 -38.80 -40.56
C LYS A 168 10.51 -38.57 -40.01
N ILE A 169 10.88 -37.33 -39.73
CA ILE A 169 12.19 -36.99 -39.16
C ILE A 169 12.36 -37.62 -37.77
N ILE A 170 11.38 -37.50 -36.90
CA ILE A 170 11.44 -38.05 -35.53
C ILE A 170 11.55 -39.59 -35.58
N ARG A 171 10.80 -40.24 -36.44
CA ARG A 171 10.86 -41.72 -36.57
C ARG A 171 12.15 -42.24 -37.21
N ALA A 172 12.79 -41.47 -38.06
CA ALA A 172 14.06 -41.80 -38.67
C ALA A 172 15.27 -41.62 -37.73
N ALA A 173 15.12 -40.78 -36.73
CA ALA A 173 16.16 -40.46 -35.74
C ALA A 173 16.41 -41.64 -34.80
N LYS A 174 17.69 -41.91 -34.46
CA LYS A 174 18.08 -42.95 -33.52
C LYS A 174 18.05 -42.46 -32.07
N THR A 175 18.28 -41.18 -31.86
CA THR A 175 18.26 -40.53 -30.56
C THR A 175 17.41 -39.26 -30.61
N PRO A 176 16.91 -38.78 -29.46
CA PRO A 176 16.20 -37.50 -29.41
C PRO A 176 17.04 -36.32 -29.92
N ASN A 177 18.36 -36.34 -29.71
CA ASN A 177 19.26 -35.29 -30.20
C ASN A 177 19.38 -35.32 -31.74
N ASP A 178 19.38 -36.51 -32.36
CA ASP A 178 19.35 -36.62 -33.83
C ASP A 178 18.05 -36.04 -34.40
N ALA A 179 16.91 -36.26 -33.71
CA ALA A 179 15.63 -35.67 -34.10
C ALA A 179 15.66 -34.14 -34.02
N ILE A 180 16.19 -33.59 -32.93
CA ILE A 180 16.36 -32.15 -32.74
C ILE A 180 17.23 -31.56 -33.86
N SER A 181 18.38 -32.16 -34.15
CA SER A 181 19.29 -31.70 -35.21
C SER A 181 18.63 -31.75 -36.60
N GLY A 182 17.88 -32.82 -36.89
CA GLY A 182 17.15 -32.95 -38.16
C GLY A 182 16.04 -31.90 -38.31
N LEU A 183 15.32 -31.57 -37.24
CA LEU A 183 14.31 -30.52 -37.27
C LEU A 183 14.93 -29.12 -37.44
N MET A 184 16.06 -28.86 -36.73
CA MET A 184 16.80 -27.61 -36.87
C MET A 184 17.27 -27.39 -38.32
N GLU A 185 17.85 -28.41 -38.95
CA GLU A 185 18.36 -28.32 -40.30
C GLU A 185 17.23 -28.15 -41.33
N ARG A 186 16.15 -28.92 -41.19
CA ARG A 186 15.05 -28.93 -42.15
C ARG A 186 14.18 -27.69 -42.14
N PHE A 187 13.84 -27.20 -40.95
CA PHE A 187 12.89 -26.10 -40.76
C PHE A 187 13.54 -24.81 -40.29
N GLN A 188 14.86 -24.75 -40.21
CA GLN A 188 15.63 -23.58 -39.72
C GLN A 188 15.19 -23.15 -38.31
N LEU A 189 14.81 -24.12 -37.47
CA LEU A 189 14.36 -23.90 -36.10
C LEU A 189 15.53 -23.74 -35.12
N SER A 190 15.30 -23.04 -34.02
CA SER A 190 16.23 -23.04 -32.91
C SER A 190 16.20 -24.39 -32.15
N GLU A 191 17.25 -24.67 -31.39
CA GLU A 191 17.29 -25.85 -30.51
C GLU A 191 16.11 -25.90 -29.55
N ILE A 192 15.74 -24.73 -28.99
CA ILE A 192 14.63 -24.59 -28.03
C ILE A 192 13.29 -24.96 -28.70
N GLN A 193 13.05 -24.48 -29.92
CA GLN A 193 11.85 -24.82 -30.70
C GLN A 193 11.84 -26.30 -31.04
N SER A 194 12.94 -26.85 -31.56
CA SER A 194 13.05 -28.25 -31.94
C SER A 194 12.89 -29.20 -30.75
N ARG A 195 13.42 -28.83 -29.60
CA ARG A 195 13.21 -29.58 -28.35
C ARG A 195 11.75 -29.57 -27.92
N ALA A 196 11.08 -28.42 -27.98
CA ALA A 196 9.65 -28.32 -27.68
C ALA A 196 8.78 -29.17 -28.60
N ILE A 197 9.17 -29.30 -29.89
CA ILE A 197 8.49 -30.16 -30.86
C ILE A 197 8.67 -31.65 -30.51
N VAL A 198 9.88 -32.06 -30.15
CA VAL A 198 10.17 -33.49 -29.80
C VAL A 198 9.45 -33.87 -28.49
N GLU A 199 9.29 -32.94 -27.56
CA GLU A 199 8.57 -33.15 -26.30
C GLU A 199 7.05 -33.02 -26.43
N MET A 200 6.52 -32.63 -27.61
CA MET A 200 5.10 -32.42 -27.85
C MET A 200 4.30 -33.72 -27.72
N ARG A 201 3.16 -33.67 -27.05
CA ARG A 201 2.27 -34.82 -26.87
C ARG A 201 1.41 -35.02 -28.15
N LEU A 202 1.16 -36.29 -28.55
CA LEU A 202 0.35 -36.64 -29.70
C LEU A 202 -1.05 -35.95 -29.71
N ARG A 203 -1.68 -35.73 -28.54
CA ARG A 203 -2.97 -35.07 -28.48
C ARG A 203 -2.92 -33.61 -28.97
N GLN A 204 -1.77 -32.98 -28.97
CA GLN A 204 -1.58 -31.60 -29.44
C GLN A 204 -1.55 -31.46 -30.95
N LEU A 205 -1.60 -32.58 -31.66
CA LEU A 205 -1.64 -32.65 -33.12
C LEU A 205 -3.07 -32.66 -33.70
N THR A 206 -4.10 -32.51 -32.87
CA THR A 206 -5.49 -32.44 -33.35
C THR A 206 -5.80 -31.05 -33.91
N GLY A 207 -6.70 -30.97 -34.92
CA GLY A 207 -7.05 -29.68 -35.53
C GLY A 207 -7.54 -28.62 -34.54
N LEU A 208 -8.33 -29.04 -33.52
CA LEU A 208 -8.78 -28.13 -32.46
C LEU A 208 -7.61 -27.51 -31.68
N MET A 209 -6.51 -28.26 -31.47
CA MET A 209 -5.32 -27.77 -30.80
C MET A 209 -4.49 -26.86 -31.69
N GLN A 210 -4.50 -27.06 -33.02
CA GLN A 210 -3.87 -26.14 -33.97
C GLN A 210 -4.50 -24.76 -33.91
N ASP A 211 -5.83 -24.67 -33.94
CA ASP A 211 -6.55 -23.41 -33.81
C ASP A 211 -6.23 -22.70 -32.50
N GLN A 212 -6.07 -23.46 -31.39
CA GLN A 212 -5.67 -22.93 -30.11
C GLN A 212 -4.24 -22.38 -30.09
N LEU A 213 -3.28 -23.03 -30.75
CA LEU A 213 -1.91 -22.54 -30.86
C LEU A 213 -1.84 -21.21 -31.64
N HIS A 214 -2.58 -21.12 -32.76
CA HIS A 214 -2.66 -19.87 -33.50
C HIS A 214 -3.31 -18.74 -32.69
N ALA A 215 -4.41 -19.03 -32.00
CA ALA A 215 -5.09 -18.03 -31.14
C ALA A 215 -4.18 -17.58 -30.00
N GLU A 216 -3.46 -18.48 -29.30
CA GLU A 216 -2.49 -18.15 -28.28
C GLU A 216 -1.35 -17.30 -28.82
N TYR A 217 -0.82 -17.62 -30.03
CA TYR A 217 0.23 -16.84 -30.64
C TYR A 217 -0.20 -15.43 -30.98
N GLU A 218 -1.40 -15.25 -31.55
CA GLU A 218 -1.96 -13.92 -31.84
C GLU A 218 -2.16 -13.08 -30.56
N GLU A 219 -2.64 -13.70 -29.49
CA GLU A 219 -2.82 -13.02 -28.20
C GLU A 219 -1.47 -12.56 -27.62
N ILE A 220 -0.47 -13.44 -27.64
CA ILE A 220 0.89 -13.11 -27.19
C ILE A 220 1.52 -12.01 -28.05
N GLN A 221 1.30 -12.00 -29.36
CA GLN A 221 1.79 -10.93 -30.23
C GLN A 221 1.17 -9.58 -29.86
N LYS A 222 -0.13 -9.54 -29.57
CA LYS A 222 -0.80 -8.33 -29.06
C LYS A 222 -0.23 -7.88 -27.72
N GLN A 223 0.04 -8.84 -26.83
CA GLN A 223 0.67 -8.57 -25.54
C GLN A 223 2.08 -8.01 -25.70
N ILE A 224 2.90 -8.58 -26.59
CA ILE A 224 4.25 -8.08 -26.90
C ILE A 224 4.18 -6.63 -27.39
N ALA A 225 3.32 -6.34 -28.35
CA ALA A 225 3.14 -4.99 -28.89
C ALA A 225 2.76 -3.97 -27.81
N TYR A 226 1.83 -4.34 -26.94
CA TYR A 226 1.42 -3.49 -25.81
C TYR A 226 2.55 -3.26 -24.80
N LEU A 227 3.31 -4.31 -24.45
CA LEU A 227 4.44 -4.20 -23.53
C LEU A 227 5.59 -3.36 -24.14
N GLU A 228 5.85 -3.49 -25.44
CA GLU A 228 6.80 -2.64 -26.15
C GLU A 228 6.37 -1.19 -26.18
N GLU A 229 5.08 -0.93 -26.37
CA GLU A 229 4.52 0.43 -26.34
C GLU A 229 4.69 1.08 -24.96
N ILE A 230 4.44 0.35 -23.85
CA ILE A 230 4.68 0.86 -22.49
C ILE A 230 6.14 1.31 -22.28
N LEU A 231 7.10 0.58 -22.86
CA LEU A 231 8.54 0.89 -22.70
C LEU A 231 8.99 2.12 -23.50
N VAL A 232 8.29 2.48 -24.57
CA VAL A 232 8.62 3.60 -25.44
C VAL A 232 7.78 4.83 -25.13
N ASN A 233 6.52 4.65 -24.68
CA ASN A 233 5.56 5.70 -24.44
C ASN A 233 5.43 6.01 -22.93
N ASP A 234 6.08 7.08 -22.48
CA ASP A 234 6.06 7.51 -21.06
C ASP A 234 4.64 7.89 -20.58
N GLU A 235 3.78 8.42 -21.47
CA GLU A 235 2.39 8.73 -21.11
C GLU A 235 1.57 7.45 -20.80
N LEU A 236 1.76 6.41 -21.61
CA LEU A 236 1.13 5.11 -21.37
C LEU A 236 1.65 4.49 -20.08
N CYS A 237 2.96 4.54 -19.83
CA CYS A 237 3.54 4.06 -18.57
C CYS A 237 2.94 4.79 -17.37
N ARG A 238 2.80 6.12 -17.41
CA ARG A 238 2.15 6.90 -16.36
C ARG A 238 0.68 6.56 -16.18
N LYS A 239 -0.02 6.26 -17.27
CA LYS A 239 -1.41 5.80 -17.21
C LYS A 239 -1.52 4.48 -16.46
N VAL A 240 -0.67 3.51 -16.77
CA VAL A 240 -0.61 2.22 -16.06
C VAL A 240 -0.38 2.43 -14.56
N ILE A 241 0.59 3.28 -14.18
CA ILE A 241 0.86 3.60 -12.77
C ILE A 241 -0.37 4.21 -12.10
N LYS A 242 -1.04 5.14 -12.78
CA LYS A 242 -2.24 5.82 -12.26
C LYS A 242 -3.38 4.83 -12.04
N ASP A 243 -3.64 3.96 -12.99
CA ASP A 243 -4.73 2.99 -12.93
C ASP A 243 -4.50 1.99 -11.78
N GLU A 244 -3.27 1.49 -11.60
CA GLU A 244 -2.90 0.65 -10.46
C GLU A 244 -3.06 1.37 -9.11
N LEU A 245 -2.72 2.66 -9.02
CA LEU A 245 -2.89 3.44 -7.79
C LEU A 245 -4.36 3.73 -7.49
N ILE A 246 -5.22 3.88 -8.51
CA ILE A 246 -6.67 4.00 -8.34
C ILE A 246 -7.24 2.72 -7.76
N GLU A 247 -6.86 1.55 -8.29
CA GLU A 247 -7.28 0.26 -7.75
C GLU A 247 -6.88 0.09 -6.27
N VAL A 248 -5.64 0.45 -5.93
CA VAL A 248 -5.17 0.42 -4.54
C VAL A 248 -5.99 1.37 -3.66
N LYS A 249 -6.31 2.57 -4.15
CA LYS A 249 -7.14 3.54 -3.44
C LYS A 249 -8.56 3.01 -3.20
N GLU A 250 -9.19 2.41 -4.20
CA GLU A 250 -10.54 1.85 -4.08
C GLU A 250 -10.60 0.67 -3.10
N LYS A 251 -9.56 -0.17 -3.10
CA LYS A 251 -9.52 -1.37 -2.27
C LYS A 251 -9.12 -1.11 -0.82
N TYR A 252 -8.24 -0.14 -0.57
CA TYR A 252 -7.62 0.08 0.74
C TYR A 252 -7.77 1.52 1.26
N GLY A 253 -8.42 2.40 0.49
CA GLY A 253 -8.64 3.79 0.91
C GLY A 253 -9.62 3.85 2.07
N ASP A 254 -9.25 4.55 3.14
CA ASP A 254 -10.10 4.88 4.28
C ASP A 254 -10.05 6.39 4.55
N GLU A 255 -10.98 6.86 5.36
CA GLU A 255 -11.02 8.25 5.75
C GLU A 255 -9.95 8.56 6.82
N ARG A 256 -9.59 9.84 6.92
CA ARG A 256 -8.66 10.29 7.95
C ARG A 256 -9.28 10.10 9.33
N ARG A 257 -8.60 9.38 10.22
CA ARG A 257 -9.05 9.13 11.60
C ARG A 257 -8.77 10.31 12.54
N SER A 258 -7.69 11.06 12.30
CA SER A 258 -7.31 12.20 13.14
C SER A 258 -7.82 13.51 12.56
N GLU A 259 -8.53 14.31 13.34
CA GLU A 259 -8.99 15.63 12.94
C GLU A 259 -7.84 16.65 12.96
N ILE A 260 -7.82 17.55 11.98
CA ILE A 260 -6.89 18.67 11.95
C ILE A 260 -7.61 19.93 12.42
N ALA A 261 -7.44 20.28 13.70
CA ALA A 261 -8.00 21.51 14.25
C ALA A 261 -7.25 22.75 13.74
N VAL A 262 -7.99 23.71 13.20
CA VAL A 262 -7.43 24.94 12.62
C VAL A 262 -7.15 26.01 13.67
N SER A 263 -7.95 26.06 14.73
CA SER A 263 -7.72 26.93 15.91
C SER A 263 -8.55 26.48 17.12
N TYR A 264 -8.13 26.91 18.31
CA TYR A 264 -8.83 26.64 19.59
C TYR A 264 -10.24 27.23 19.67
N THR A 265 -10.56 28.21 18.84
CA THR A 265 -11.86 28.91 18.83
C THR A 265 -12.96 28.07 18.15
N HIS A 266 -12.62 27.17 17.24
CA HIS A 266 -13.61 26.28 16.61
C HIS A 266 -14.08 25.13 17.50
N LEU A 267 -13.28 24.69 18.45
CA LEU A 267 -13.67 23.65 19.42
C LEU A 267 -14.75 24.15 20.41
N ARG A 268 -14.86 25.48 20.63
CA ARG A 268 -15.92 26.06 21.44
C ARG A 268 -17.28 26.17 20.74
N ALA A 269 -17.32 26.16 19.41
CA ALA A 269 -18.57 26.33 18.66
C ALA A 269 -19.45 25.07 18.60
N HIS A 270 -18.90 23.90 18.89
CA HIS A 270 -19.65 22.64 19.00
C HIS A 270 -20.15 22.34 20.43
N GLU A 271 -19.67 23.07 21.43
CA GLU A 271 -20.08 22.90 22.83
C GLU A 271 -21.35 23.69 23.20
N THR A 272 -21.96 24.44 22.25
CA THR A 272 -23.15 25.26 22.48
C THR A 272 -24.28 24.96 21.48
N LYS A 273 -24.64 23.69 21.35
CA LYS A 273 -25.95 23.32 20.78
C LYS A 273 -26.61 22.24 21.60
#